data_cf3fbad3ebfd972dd8abc0ece1ffc08d
#
_entry.id   cf3fbad3ebfd972dd8abc0ece1ffc08d
#
_cell.length_a   1.000
_cell.length_b   1.000
_cell.length_c   1.000
_cell.angle_alpha   90.00
_cell.angle_beta   90.00
_cell.angle_gamma   90.00
#
_symmetry.space_group_name_H-M   'P 1'
#
loop_
_entity.id
_entity.type
_entity.pdbx_description
1 polymer ?
#
loop_
_entity_poly.entity_id
_entity_poly.type
_entity_poly.pdbx_seq_one_letter_code
_entity_poly.pdbx_strand_id
1 'polypeptide(L)'
;MFIVIQYINLDLSLKAVIMIKTGKIRPSNRKDFQNLFEMMVKEMTDNSKTRVVVGMSGGVDSSVTALLLKEQGYDVVGIFMKNWDDTNEAGVCTATEDYNDVIRVANQIGIPYYSINFEKQYWDNVFQYFLDEYKLGRTPNPDVMCNKEIKFKAFLDYAMSLGADYVATGHYAQVERDEAGVTHMLRGVDTNKDQTYFLNQLSQEQLAKTMFPLGGMEKSEVRRIAEEAGLATAKKKDSTGVCFIGERDFKKFLMTYLPAQKGKMVTPEGEVKGEHDGLMYYTIGQRQGLGIGGGGASSEPWFVIGKDLASNTLYVGQGFHHEWLYATHLDATDIHFTTMKEMPREFKCTAKFRYRQTDTGVTVHLNEDGTTARVEFDEPVRAITPGQAVVFYDGMECLGGGTIDVAYNDAKVLQYV
;
A
#
# COMPACT_ATOMS: atom_id res chain seq x y z
N MET A 1 -22.61 -1.47 -4.68
CA MET A 1 -23.74 -2.43 -4.68
C MET A 1 -24.41 -2.61 -6.04
N PHE A 2 -24.70 -1.57 -6.83
CA PHE A 2 -25.39 -1.71 -8.12
C PHE A 2 -24.56 -2.35 -9.24
N ILE A 3 -23.25 -2.13 -9.33
CA ILE A 3 -22.42 -2.62 -10.45
C ILE A 3 -22.06 -4.11 -10.27
N VAL A 4 -21.71 -4.54 -9.07
CA VAL A 4 -21.42 -5.96 -8.76
C VAL A 4 -22.67 -6.82 -8.91
N ILE A 5 -23.82 -6.29 -8.51
CA ILE A 5 -25.14 -6.94 -8.74
C ILE A 5 -25.47 -7.05 -10.23
N GLN A 6 -25.00 -6.12 -11.06
CA GLN A 6 -25.28 -6.11 -12.50
C GLN A 6 -24.45 -7.18 -13.25
N TYR A 7 -23.19 -7.43 -12.88
CA TYR A 7 -22.38 -8.51 -13.46
C TYR A 7 -22.80 -9.91 -12.95
N ILE A 8 -23.04 -10.05 -11.65
CA ILE A 8 -23.59 -11.30 -11.09
C ILE A 8 -24.97 -11.61 -11.68
N ASN A 9 -25.83 -10.60 -11.89
CA ASN A 9 -27.12 -10.79 -12.51
C ASN A 9 -27.05 -11.19 -13.99
N LEU A 10 -26.02 -10.79 -14.75
CA LEU A 10 -25.88 -11.19 -16.15
C LEU A 10 -25.49 -12.66 -16.29
N ASP A 11 -24.53 -13.14 -15.52
CA ASP A 11 -24.12 -14.55 -15.55
C ASP A 11 -25.20 -15.48 -14.95
N LEU A 12 -25.85 -15.06 -13.87
CA LEU A 12 -26.98 -15.77 -13.25
C LEU A 12 -28.20 -15.84 -14.18
N SER A 13 -28.52 -14.75 -14.90
CA SER A 13 -29.61 -14.76 -15.88
C SER A 13 -29.29 -15.68 -17.06
N LEU A 14 -28.04 -15.73 -17.50
CA LEU A 14 -27.58 -16.59 -18.58
C LEU A 14 -27.63 -18.07 -18.18
N LYS A 15 -27.15 -18.44 -16.98
CA LYS A 15 -27.22 -19.81 -16.44
C LYS A 15 -28.66 -20.28 -16.21
N ALA A 16 -29.51 -19.42 -15.66
CA ALA A 16 -30.94 -19.71 -15.51
C ALA A 16 -31.63 -19.92 -16.87
N VAL A 17 -31.33 -19.08 -17.86
CA VAL A 17 -31.83 -19.21 -19.23
C VAL A 17 -31.35 -20.51 -19.90
N ILE A 18 -30.09 -20.89 -19.68
CA ILE A 18 -29.55 -22.14 -20.19
C ILE A 18 -30.23 -23.36 -19.55
N MET A 19 -30.43 -23.35 -18.23
CA MET A 19 -31.11 -24.46 -17.53
C MET A 19 -32.59 -24.62 -17.96
N ILE A 20 -33.28 -23.52 -18.23
CA ILE A 20 -34.63 -23.53 -18.77
C ILE A 20 -34.65 -24.00 -20.23
N LYS A 21 -33.75 -23.49 -21.07
CA LYS A 21 -33.64 -23.91 -22.49
C LYS A 21 -33.22 -25.39 -22.65
N THR A 22 -32.44 -25.91 -21.72
CA THR A 22 -32.05 -27.33 -21.73
C THR A 22 -33.09 -28.28 -21.11
N GLY A 23 -34.23 -27.74 -20.66
CA GLY A 23 -35.31 -28.54 -20.04
C GLY A 23 -35.00 -29.10 -18.67
N LYS A 24 -33.89 -28.69 -18.06
CA LYS A 24 -33.51 -29.14 -16.71
C LYS A 24 -34.43 -28.57 -15.63
N ILE A 25 -35.08 -27.42 -15.89
CA ILE A 25 -36.03 -26.78 -14.99
C ILE A 25 -37.18 -26.21 -15.82
N ARG A 26 -38.43 -26.41 -15.38
CA ARG A 26 -39.67 -25.89 -16.01
C ARG A 26 -40.50 -25.13 -14.97
N PRO A 27 -40.23 -23.83 -14.76
CA PRO A 27 -41.06 -23.03 -13.86
C PRO A 27 -42.49 -22.90 -14.44
N SER A 28 -43.49 -23.15 -13.62
CA SER A 28 -44.89 -23.17 -14.02
C SER A 28 -45.50 -21.76 -14.15
N ASN A 29 -44.90 -20.77 -13.47
CA ASN A 29 -45.33 -19.37 -13.48
C ASN A 29 -44.20 -18.42 -13.07
N ARG A 30 -44.46 -17.07 -13.14
CA ARG A 30 -43.49 -16.04 -12.80
C ARG A 30 -43.00 -16.08 -11.37
N LYS A 31 -43.81 -16.52 -10.42
CA LYS A 31 -43.49 -16.62 -9.00
C LYS A 31 -42.53 -17.79 -8.73
N ASP A 32 -42.76 -18.92 -9.42
CA ASP A 32 -41.88 -20.09 -9.35
C ASP A 32 -40.51 -19.77 -9.96
N PHE A 33 -40.48 -18.99 -11.04
CA PHE A 33 -39.23 -18.48 -11.64
C PHE A 33 -38.48 -17.60 -10.66
N GLN A 34 -39.17 -16.69 -9.98
CA GLN A 34 -38.56 -15.77 -9.03
C GLN A 34 -38.04 -16.50 -7.79
N ASN A 35 -38.79 -17.44 -7.24
CA ASN A 35 -38.38 -18.28 -6.13
C ASN A 35 -37.18 -19.17 -6.49
N LEU A 36 -37.17 -19.74 -7.69
CA LEU A 36 -36.05 -20.52 -8.20
C LEU A 36 -34.81 -19.67 -8.42
N PHE A 37 -34.96 -18.49 -8.98
CA PHE A 37 -33.87 -17.53 -9.15
C PHE A 37 -33.28 -17.12 -7.79
N GLU A 38 -34.13 -16.78 -6.81
CA GLU A 38 -33.71 -16.47 -5.44
C GLU A 38 -33.02 -17.65 -4.75
N MET A 39 -33.52 -18.88 -4.95
CA MET A 39 -32.88 -20.10 -4.45
C MET A 39 -31.51 -20.34 -5.09
N MET A 40 -31.41 -20.20 -6.41
CA MET A 40 -30.13 -20.33 -7.15
C MET A 40 -29.13 -19.26 -6.75
N VAL A 41 -29.56 -18.01 -6.58
CA VAL A 41 -28.72 -16.93 -6.06
C VAL A 41 -28.25 -17.26 -4.65
N LYS A 42 -29.14 -17.75 -3.79
CA LYS A 42 -28.81 -18.14 -2.42
C LYS A 42 -27.85 -19.35 -2.33
N GLU A 43 -28.00 -20.37 -3.18
CA GLU A 43 -27.07 -21.51 -3.25
C GLU A 43 -25.71 -21.12 -3.83
N MET A 44 -25.69 -20.23 -4.83
CA MET A 44 -24.43 -19.74 -5.44
C MET A 44 -23.72 -18.71 -4.56
N THR A 45 -24.41 -18.09 -3.61
CA THR A 45 -23.88 -17.10 -2.66
C THR A 45 -23.87 -17.63 -1.23
N ASP A 46 -23.91 -18.96 -1.02
CA ASP A 46 -23.74 -19.52 0.31
C ASP A 46 -22.26 -19.43 0.73
N ASN A 47 -21.92 -18.27 1.22
CA ASN A 47 -20.59 -17.96 1.74
C ASN A 47 -20.35 -18.51 3.16
N SER A 48 -21.37 -19.13 3.78
CA SER A 48 -21.32 -19.56 5.19
C SER A 48 -20.25 -20.62 5.48
N LYS A 49 -19.79 -21.32 4.44
CA LYS A 49 -18.72 -22.31 4.52
C LYS A 49 -17.34 -21.77 4.18
N THR A 50 -17.28 -20.53 3.70
CA THR A 50 -16.03 -19.87 3.34
C THR A 50 -15.56 -19.01 4.52
N ARG A 51 -14.44 -19.41 5.12
CA ARG A 51 -13.85 -18.67 6.24
C ARG A 51 -12.95 -17.55 5.75
N VAL A 52 -13.25 -16.33 6.17
CA VAL A 52 -12.45 -15.15 5.88
C VAL A 52 -11.88 -14.58 7.17
N VAL A 53 -10.56 -14.53 7.25
CA VAL A 53 -9.86 -13.89 8.38
C VAL A 53 -9.57 -12.44 8.02
N VAL A 54 -10.14 -11.52 8.79
CA VAL A 54 -9.98 -10.08 8.58
C VAL A 54 -8.88 -9.52 9.47
N GLY A 55 -7.88 -8.89 8.87
CA GLY A 55 -6.88 -8.12 9.60
C GLY A 55 -7.50 -6.83 10.14
N MET A 56 -7.78 -6.78 11.44
CA MET A 56 -8.42 -5.67 12.11
C MET A 56 -7.39 -4.77 12.78
N SER A 57 -7.30 -3.52 12.33
CA SER A 57 -6.35 -2.52 12.87
C SER A 57 -6.95 -1.59 13.92
N GLY A 58 -8.25 -1.73 14.25
CA GLY A 58 -8.96 -0.75 15.07
C GLY A 58 -9.35 0.54 14.33
N GLY A 59 -9.12 0.62 13.01
CA GLY A 59 -9.55 1.73 12.16
C GLY A 59 -10.89 1.48 11.48
N VAL A 60 -11.48 2.53 10.89
CA VAL A 60 -12.79 2.47 10.20
C VAL A 60 -12.77 1.49 9.03
N ASP A 61 -11.69 1.45 8.24
CA ASP A 61 -11.60 0.65 7.02
C ASP A 61 -11.67 -0.85 7.34
N SER A 62 -10.87 -1.33 8.28
CA SER A 62 -10.91 -2.74 8.69
C SER A 62 -12.23 -3.12 9.36
N SER A 63 -12.87 -2.17 10.07
CA SER A 63 -14.18 -2.37 10.69
C SER A 63 -15.28 -2.57 9.64
N VAL A 64 -15.30 -1.72 8.61
CA VAL A 64 -16.27 -1.84 7.51
C VAL A 64 -16.00 -3.06 6.66
N THR A 65 -14.72 -3.42 6.45
CA THR A 65 -14.35 -4.68 5.77
C THR A 65 -14.97 -5.90 6.47
N ALA A 66 -14.84 -5.99 7.79
CA ALA A 66 -15.42 -7.08 8.57
C ALA A 66 -16.96 -7.09 8.52
N LEU A 67 -17.58 -5.92 8.61
CA LEU A 67 -19.03 -5.76 8.49
C LEU A 67 -19.57 -6.25 7.15
N LEU A 68 -18.99 -5.76 6.05
CA LEU A 68 -19.41 -6.12 4.69
C LEU A 68 -19.32 -7.62 4.42
N LEU A 69 -18.22 -8.25 4.84
CA LEU A 69 -18.06 -9.70 4.68
C LEU A 69 -19.06 -10.48 5.53
N LYS A 70 -19.34 -10.02 6.75
CA LYS A 70 -20.38 -10.62 7.60
C LYS A 70 -21.77 -10.51 7.00
N GLU A 71 -22.12 -9.35 6.44
CA GLU A 71 -23.40 -9.13 5.75
C GLU A 71 -23.51 -9.96 4.46
N GLN A 72 -22.39 -10.23 3.80
CA GLN A 72 -22.33 -11.15 2.64
C GLN A 72 -22.40 -12.63 3.04
N GLY A 73 -22.51 -12.94 4.33
CA GLY A 73 -22.73 -14.29 4.85
C GLY A 73 -21.47 -15.13 5.05
N TYR A 74 -20.27 -14.58 4.94
CA TYR A 74 -19.01 -15.28 5.22
C TYR A 74 -18.87 -15.69 6.70
N ASP A 75 -18.12 -16.78 6.95
CA ASP A 75 -17.62 -17.13 8.28
C ASP A 75 -16.43 -16.22 8.61
N VAL A 76 -16.72 -15.07 9.23
CA VAL A 76 -15.74 -13.99 9.47
C VAL A 76 -15.10 -14.14 10.84
N VAL A 77 -13.77 -14.08 10.88
CA VAL A 77 -12.95 -14.02 12.10
C VAL A 77 -12.07 -12.79 12.06
N GLY A 78 -12.13 -11.95 13.10
CA GLY A 78 -11.25 -10.77 13.24
C GLY A 78 -9.93 -11.12 13.91
N ILE A 79 -8.81 -10.65 13.36
CA ILE A 79 -7.49 -10.79 14.01
C ILE A 79 -6.81 -9.42 14.11
N PHE A 80 -6.46 -9.03 15.33
CA PHE A 80 -5.61 -7.89 15.60
C PHE A 80 -4.15 -8.32 15.59
N MET A 81 -3.31 -7.61 14.82
CA MET A 81 -1.87 -7.85 14.75
C MET A 81 -1.14 -6.86 15.63
N LYS A 82 -0.51 -7.33 16.72
CA LYS A 82 0.40 -6.52 17.53
C LYS A 82 1.78 -6.58 16.89
N ASN A 83 2.16 -5.55 16.15
CA ASN A 83 3.42 -5.50 15.41
C ASN A 83 4.47 -4.59 16.06
N TRP A 84 4.05 -3.77 17.02
CA TRP A 84 4.92 -2.85 17.71
C TRP A 84 4.48 -2.67 19.16
N ASP A 85 5.43 -2.63 20.07
CA ASP A 85 5.17 -2.33 21.48
C ASP A 85 5.87 -1.02 21.85
N ASP A 86 5.09 0.05 21.90
CA ASP A 86 5.61 1.35 22.31
C ASP A 86 4.52 2.14 23.07
N THR A 87 4.95 2.81 24.09
CA THR A 87 4.11 3.68 24.88
C THR A 87 4.18 5.11 24.35
N ASN A 88 3.02 5.78 24.26
CA ASN A 88 2.98 7.20 23.96
C ASN A 88 3.56 8.02 25.12
N GLU A 89 3.68 9.35 24.95
CA GLU A 89 4.20 10.27 25.98
C GLU A 89 3.40 10.21 27.32
N ALA A 90 2.18 9.70 27.28
CA ALA A 90 1.33 9.47 28.47
C ALA A 90 1.51 8.08 29.09
N GLY A 91 2.42 7.25 28.60
CA GLY A 91 2.67 5.90 29.12
C GLY A 91 1.63 4.86 28.70
N VAL A 92 0.76 5.16 27.74
CA VAL A 92 -0.27 4.26 27.22
C VAL A 92 0.22 3.62 25.92
N CYS A 93 0.13 2.29 25.84
CA CYS A 93 0.43 1.57 24.61
C CYS A 93 -0.66 1.85 23.57
N THR A 94 -0.31 2.45 22.44
CA THR A 94 -1.25 2.77 21.35
C THR A 94 -1.94 1.52 20.79
N ALA A 95 -1.25 0.37 20.78
CA ALA A 95 -1.83 -0.91 20.39
C ALA A 95 -2.99 -1.34 21.31
N THR A 96 -3.01 -0.90 22.57
CA THR A 96 -4.10 -1.21 23.51
C THR A 96 -5.40 -0.47 23.15
N GLU A 97 -5.31 0.79 22.72
CA GLU A 97 -6.48 1.56 22.29
C GLU A 97 -7.07 0.98 21.01
N ASP A 98 -6.22 0.68 20.03
CA ASP A 98 -6.62 0.05 18.77
C ASP A 98 -7.25 -1.33 18.99
N TYR A 99 -6.68 -2.13 19.89
CA TYR A 99 -7.25 -3.43 20.26
C TYR A 99 -8.61 -3.30 20.95
N ASN A 100 -8.81 -2.32 21.82
CA ASN A 100 -10.10 -2.04 22.43
C ASN A 100 -11.16 -1.66 21.38
N ASP A 101 -10.78 -0.90 20.35
CA ASP A 101 -11.67 -0.59 19.24
C ASP A 101 -12.03 -1.85 18.43
N VAL A 102 -11.07 -2.76 18.20
CA VAL A 102 -11.34 -4.07 17.57
C VAL A 102 -12.36 -4.87 18.40
N ILE A 103 -12.18 -4.94 19.72
CA ILE A 103 -13.12 -5.63 20.62
C ILE A 103 -14.54 -5.06 20.48
N ARG A 104 -14.68 -3.74 20.51
CA ARG A 104 -15.99 -3.06 20.40
C ARG A 104 -16.66 -3.38 19.07
N VAL A 105 -15.92 -3.24 17.97
CA VAL A 105 -16.44 -3.49 16.61
C VAL A 105 -16.79 -4.97 16.43
N ALA A 106 -15.92 -5.89 16.84
CA ALA A 106 -16.18 -7.32 16.71
C ALA A 106 -17.44 -7.76 17.49
N ASN A 107 -17.64 -7.24 18.69
CA ASN A 107 -18.86 -7.49 19.48
C ASN A 107 -20.11 -6.87 18.82
N GLN A 108 -20.01 -5.66 18.23
CA GLN A 108 -21.11 -5.04 17.50
C GLN A 108 -21.53 -5.83 16.27
N ILE A 109 -20.57 -6.34 15.50
CA ILE A 109 -20.80 -7.13 14.27
C ILE A 109 -21.19 -8.56 14.60
N GLY A 110 -20.86 -9.07 15.81
CA GLY A 110 -21.09 -10.46 16.22
C GLY A 110 -20.15 -11.43 15.53
N ILE A 111 -18.85 -11.14 15.50
CA ILE A 111 -17.79 -11.99 14.99
C ILE A 111 -16.79 -12.38 16.10
N PRO A 112 -16.22 -13.60 16.06
CA PRO A 112 -15.10 -13.96 16.91
C PRO A 112 -13.88 -13.12 16.56
N TYR A 113 -13.04 -12.82 17.57
CA TYR A 113 -11.81 -12.06 17.38
C TYR A 113 -10.68 -12.58 18.26
N TYR A 114 -9.46 -12.42 17.74
CA TYR A 114 -8.23 -12.83 18.41
C TYR A 114 -7.16 -11.77 18.21
N SER A 115 -6.07 -11.88 18.96
CA SER A 115 -4.85 -11.09 18.74
C SER A 115 -3.67 -12.00 18.55
N ILE A 116 -2.74 -11.56 17.69
CA ILE A 116 -1.47 -12.22 17.47
C ILE A 116 -0.32 -11.23 17.62
N ASN A 117 0.80 -11.70 18.16
CA ASN A 117 2.00 -10.90 18.31
C ASN A 117 2.99 -11.21 17.17
N PHE A 118 3.25 -10.20 16.34
CA PHE A 118 4.26 -10.22 15.27
C PHE A 118 5.41 -9.23 15.52
N GLU A 119 5.60 -8.74 16.75
CA GLU A 119 6.66 -7.76 17.07
C GLU A 119 8.04 -8.20 16.60
N LYS A 120 8.38 -9.48 16.85
CA LYS A 120 9.66 -10.02 16.40
C LYS A 120 9.78 -10.04 14.88
N GLN A 121 8.76 -10.53 14.18
CA GLN A 121 8.77 -10.61 12.71
C GLN A 121 8.81 -9.21 12.09
N TYR A 122 8.09 -8.25 12.66
CA TYR A 122 8.11 -6.86 12.22
C TYR A 122 9.49 -6.24 12.44
N TRP A 123 10.08 -6.45 13.61
CA TRP A 123 11.43 -5.98 13.90
C TRP A 123 12.46 -6.53 12.92
N ASP A 124 12.48 -7.83 12.73
CA ASP A 124 13.52 -8.50 11.94
C ASP A 124 13.37 -8.21 10.42
N ASN A 125 12.15 -8.16 9.89
CA ASN A 125 11.91 -8.11 8.45
C ASN A 125 11.51 -6.72 7.92
N VAL A 126 11.01 -5.82 8.77
CA VAL A 126 10.56 -4.50 8.34
C VAL A 126 11.42 -3.41 8.95
N PHE A 127 11.53 -3.39 10.29
CA PHE A 127 12.18 -2.29 10.97
C PHE A 127 13.71 -2.32 10.82
N GLN A 128 14.33 -3.50 10.86
CA GLN A 128 15.76 -3.62 10.61
C GLN A 128 16.14 -3.19 9.19
N TYR A 129 15.38 -3.63 8.17
CA TYR A 129 15.55 -3.16 6.80
C TYR A 129 15.41 -1.62 6.71
N PHE A 130 14.39 -1.06 7.35
CA PHE A 130 14.18 0.38 7.41
C PHE A 130 15.39 1.12 8.01
N LEU A 131 15.97 0.65 9.11
CA LEU A 131 17.18 1.23 9.70
C LEU A 131 18.39 1.12 8.79
N ASP A 132 18.57 0.00 8.11
CA ASP A 132 19.71 -0.23 7.24
C ASP A 132 19.68 0.64 6.00
N GLU A 133 18.51 0.84 5.39
CA GLU A 133 18.33 1.78 4.29
C GLU A 133 18.63 3.24 4.70
N TYR A 134 18.22 3.66 5.90
CA TYR A 134 18.56 4.98 6.42
C TYR A 134 20.06 5.17 6.67
N LYS A 135 20.77 4.14 7.11
CA LYS A 135 22.24 4.18 7.23
C LYS A 135 22.93 4.36 5.88
N LEU A 136 22.31 3.86 4.81
CA LEU A 136 22.76 4.05 3.43
C LEU A 136 22.33 5.42 2.85
N GLY A 137 21.75 6.33 3.64
CA GLY A 137 21.29 7.63 3.20
C GLY A 137 19.98 7.60 2.38
N ARG A 138 19.39 6.44 2.21
CA ARG A 138 18.15 6.22 1.45
C ARG A 138 16.92 6.59 2.26
N THR A 139 15.77 6.65 1.61
CA THR A 139 14.47 6.89 2.27
C THR A 139 13.55 5.71 1.99
N PRO A 140 13.56 4.66 2.83
CA PRO A 140 12.78 3.44 2.59
C PRO A 140 11.28 3.67 2.72
N ASN A 141 10.51 2.71 2.19
CA ASN A 141 9.06 2.65 2.36
C ASN A 141 8.68 1.44 3.24
N PRO A 142 8.54 1.63 4.56
CA PRO A 142 8.23 0.53 5.47
C PRO A 142 6.83 -0.05 5.26
N ASP A 143 5.88 0.69 4.66
CA ASP A 143 4.53 0.19 4.40
C ASP A 143 4.53 -0.89 3.32
N VAL A 144 5.37 -0.76 2.28
CA VAL A 144 5.57 -1.83 1.28
C VAL A 144 6.11 -3.08 1.94
N MET A 145 7.15 -2.95 2.78
CA MET A 145 7.75 -4.08 3.48
C MET A 145 6.81 -4.71 4.51
N CYS A 146 6.01 -3.90 5.23
CA CYS A 146 5.00 -4.40 6.14
C CYS A 146 3.91 -5.20 5.42
N ASN A 147 3.46 -4.75 4.26
CA ASN A 147 2.51 -5.51 3.46
C ASN A 147 3.14 -6.83 2.97
N LYS A 148 4.36 -6.79 2.41
CA LYS A 148 5.08 -7.95 1.89
C LYS A 148 5.34 -9.01 2.97
N GLU A 149 5.93 -8.63 4.09
CA GLU A 149 6.50 -9.58 5.07
C GLU A 149 5.54 -9.90 6.23
N ILE A 150 4.67 -8.96 6.60
CA ILE A 150 3.78 -9.14 7.77
C ILE A 150 2.36 -9.44 7.33
N LYS A 151 1.67 -8.52 6.62
CA LYS A 151 0.24 -8.67 6.34
C LYS A 151 -0.07 -9.79 5.35
N PHE A 152 0.72 -9.92 4.30
CA PHE A 152 0.46 -10.90 3.24
C PHE A 152 1.46 -12.06 3.22
N LYS A 153 2.27 -12.22 4.28
CA LYS A 153 3.10 -13.39 4.53
C LYS A 153 2.83 -13.95 5.92
N ALA A 154 3.41 -13.38 6.98
CA ALA A 154 3.25 -13.93 8.34
C ALA A 154 1.78 -14.05 8.78
N PHE A 155 0.96 -13.02 8.54
CA PHE A 155 -0.46 -13.05 8.88
C PHE A 155 -1.26 -13.97 7.95
N LEU A 156 -0.98 -13.97 6.63
CA LEU A 156 -1.60 -14.90 5.69
C LEU A 156 -1.32 -16.34 6.10
N ASP A 157 -0.06 -16.71 6.33
CA ASP A 157 0.34 -18.07 6.73
C ASP A 157 -0.36 -18.50 8.03
N TYR A 158 -0.41 -17.58 9.00
CA TYR A 158 -1.11 -17.83 10.25
C TYR A 158 -2.61 -18.06 10.04
N ALA A 159 -3.28 -17.21 9.26
CA ALA A 159 -4.69 -17.36 8.95
C ALA A 159 -4.99 -18.69 8.23
N MET A 160 -4.16 -19.07 7.25
CA MET A 160 -4.29 -20.35 6.56
C MET A 160 -4.12 -21.54 7.52
N SER A 161 -3.21 -21.45 8.50
CA SER A 161 -3.04 -22.49 9.53
C SER A 161 -4.26 -22.65 10.45
N LEU A 162 -5.10 -21.62 10.57
CA LEU A 162 -6.39 -21.66 11.28
C LEU A 162 -7.56 -22.12 10.41
N GLY A 163 -7.29 -22.56 9.18
CA GLY A 163 -8.29 -23.04 8.25
C GLY A 163 -9.07 -21.94 7.55
N ALA A 164 -8.46 -20.76 7.36
CA ALA A 164 -9.03 -19.73 6.52
C ALA A 164 -8.96 -20.11 5.04
N ASP A 165 -9.98 -19.74 4.27
CA ASP A 165 -9.96 -19.81 2.82
C ASP A 165 -9.32 -18.55 2.22
N TYR A 166 -9.57 -17.41 2.85
CA TYR A 166 -9.07 -16.09 2.46
C TYR A 166 -8.68 -15.24 3.66
N VAL A 167 -7.79 -14.30 3.42
CA VAL A 167 -7.59 -13.13 4.28
C VAL A 167 -8.23 -11.90 3.64
N ALA A 168 -8.71 -10.97 4.46
CA ALA A 168 -9.21 -9.69 3.98
C ALA A 168 -8.60 -8.54 4.78
N THR A 169 -8.41 -7.42 4.11
CA THR A 169 -7.90 -6.19 4.71
C THR A 169 -8.66 -4.98 4.20
N GLY A 170 -8.57 -3.86 4.95
CA GLY A 170 -9.18 -2.58 4.58
C GLY A 170 -8.41 -1.77 3.54
N HIS A 171 -7.63 -2.40 2.66
CA HIS A 171 -6.93 -1.70 1.60
C HIS A 171 -7.88 -1.31 0.46
N TYR A 172 -7.62 -0.15 -0.13
CA TYR A 172 -8.26 0.35 -1.34
C TYR A 172 -7.51 -0.16 -2.56
N ALA A 173 -7.74 -1.41 -2.91
CA ALA A 173 -7.28 -2.09 -4.11
C ALA A 173 -8.37 -3.06 -4.53
N GLN A 174 -8.31 -3.59 -5.76
CA GLN A 174 -9.24 -4.59 -6.24
C GLN A 174 -8.46 -5.83 -6.70
N VAL A 175 -9.10 -6.99 -6.63
CA VAL A 175 -8.59 -8.23 -7.21
C VAL A 175 -9.67 -8.84 -8.09
N GLU A 176 -9.28 -9.19 -9.31
CA GLU A 176 -10.12 -9.90 -10.26
C GLU A 176 -9.44 -11.21 -10.64
N ARG A 177 -10.22 -12.29 -10.76
CA ARG A 177 -9.71 -13.60 -11.20
C ARG A 177 -10.23 -13.88 -12.58
N ASP A 178 -9.33 -14.16 -13.50
CA ASP A 178 -9.69 -14.56 -14.86
C ASP A 178 -10.06 -16.05 -14.94
N GLU A 179 -10.51 -16.49 -16.12
CA GLU A 179 -10.91 -17.89 -16.38
C GLU A 179 -9.71 -18.85 -16.30
N ALA A 180 -8.49 -18.38 -16.43
CA ALA A 180 -7.26 -19.17 -16.27
C ALA A 180 -6.84 -19.31 -14.81
N GLY A 181 -7.53 -18.63 -13.88
CA GLY A 181 -7.22 -18.61 -12.46
C GLY A 181 -6.15 -17.62 -12.04
N VAL A 182 -5.71 -16.75 -12.94
CA VAL A 182 -4.78 -15.66 -12.65
C VAL A 182 -5.51 -14.56 -11.89
N THR A 183 -4.88 -14.03 -10.86
CA THR A 183 -5.43 -12.93 -10.06
C THR A 183 -4.76 -11.62 -10.47
N HIS A 184 -5.56 -10.70 -11.00
CA HIS A 184 -5.13 -9.36 -11.39
C HIS A 184 -5.36 -8.39 -10.21
N MET A 185 -4.35 -7.60 -9.88
CA MET A 185 -4.47 -6.53 -8.89
C MET A 185 -4.79 -5.22 -9.60
N LEU A 186 -5.96 -4.65 -9.30
CA LEU A 186 -6.42 -3.41 -9.93
C LEU A 186 -6.45 -2.28 -8.91
N ARG A 187 -6.29 -1.06 -9.40
CA ARG A 187 -6.40 0.16 -8.60
C ARG A 187 -7.75 0.24 -7.90
N GLY A 188 -7.76 0.83 -6.72
CA GLY A 188 -8.98 1.22 -6.03
C GLY A 188 -9.75 2.30 -6.83
N VAL A 189 -11.08 2.28 -6.73
CA VAL A 189 -11.95 3.26 -7.39
C VAL A 189 -11.70 4.68 -6.86
N ASP A 190 -11.48 4.81 -5.55
CA ASP A 190 -11.06 6.07 -4.95
C ASP A 190 -9.58 6.34 -5.28
N THR A 191 -9.35 7.15 -6.29
CA THR A 191 -7.99 7.48 -6.78
C THR A 191 -7.13 8.21 -5.74
N ASN A 192 -7.74 8.88 -4.74
CA ASN A 192 -7.02 9.53 -3.65
C ASN A 192 -6.59 8.53 -2.56
N LYS A 193 -7.25 7.36 -2.52
CA LYS A 193 -7.02 6.31 -1.53
C LYS A 193 -6.42 5.04 -2.12
N ASP A 194 -6.32 4.92 -3.46
CA ASP A 194 -5.71 3.76 -4.12
C ASP A 194 -4.39 3.38 -3.44
N GLN A 195 -4.31 2.15 -2.94
CA GLN A 195 -3.17 1.64 -2.17
C GLN A 195 -2.38 0.55 -2.90
N THR A 196 -2.63 0.33 -4.18
CA THR A 196 -1.87 -0.63 -4.99
C THR A 196 -0.37 -0.33 -4.99
N TYR A 197 0.01 0.96 -4.84
CA TYR A 197 1.39 1.38 -4.65
C TYR A 197 2.11 0.62 -3.52
N PHE A 198 1.43 0.37 -2.41
CA PHE A 198 2.01 -0.34 -1.26
C PHE A 198 1.92 -1.87 -1.36
N LEU A 199 1.20 -2.37 -2.37
CA LEU A 199 0.92 -3.79 -2.57
C LEU A 199 1.73 -4.38 -3.74
N ASN A 200 2.59 -3.57 -4.39
CA ASN A 200 3.32 -3.91 -5.60
C ASN A 200 4.26 -5.12 -5.49
N GLN A 201 4.52 -5.61 -4.29
CA GLN A 201 5.41 -6.75 -4.00
C GLN A 201 4.64 -8.03 -3.64
N LEU A 202 3.31 -8.07 -3.85
CA LEU A 202 2.52 -9.27 -3.57
C LEU A 202 2.66 -10.31 -4.69
N SER A 203 2.83 -11.56 -4.30
CA SER A 203 2.86 -12.68 -5.25
C SER A 203 1.45 -13.09 -5.67
N GLN A 204 1.36 -13.86 -6.78
CA GLN A 204 0.10 -14.47 -7.23
C GLN A 204 -0.54 -15.37 -6.17
N GLU A 205 0.27 -16.13 -5.43
CA GLU A 205 -0.21 -16.99 -4.35
C GLU A 205 -0.85 -16.18 -3.23
N GLN A 206 -0.24 -15.06 -2.86
CA GLN A 206 -0.78 -14.12 -1.87
C GLN A 206 -2.06 -13.46 -2.36
N LEU A 207 -2.07 -12.95 -3.61
CA LEU A 207 -3.24 -12.32 -4.21
C LEU A 207 -4.41 -13.28 -4.35
N ALA A 208 -4.16 -14.54 -4.74
CA ALA A 208 -5.19 -15.58 -4.88
C ALA A 208 -5.91 -15.88 -3.56
N LYS A 209 -5.30 -15.61 -2.41
CA LYS A 209 -5.84 -15.81 -1.07
C LYS A 209 -6.30 -14.52 -0.38
N THR A 210 -6.33 -13.41 -1.11
CA THR A 210 -6.62 -12.10 -0.54
C THR A 210 -7.93 -11.51 -1.08
N MET A 211 -8.64 -10.79 -0.23
CA MET A 211 -9.82 -9.99 -0.56
C MET A 211 -9.62 -8.54 -0.12
N PHE A 212 -10.05 -7.62 -0.97
CA PHE A 212 -10.08 -6.17 -0.70
C PHE A 212 -11.50 -5.63 -0.85
N PRO A 213 -12.39 -5.82 0.14
CA PRO A 213 -13.81 -5.45 0.02
C PRO A 213 -14.07 -3.97 -0.22
N LEU A 214 -13.12 -3.10 0.12
CA LEU A 214 -13.26 -1.64 -0.03
C LEU A 214 -12.78 -1.11 -1.39
N GLY A 215 -12.15 -1.94 -2.21
CA GLY A 215 -11.53 -1.49 -3.47
C GLY A 215 -12.48 -0.86 -4.47
N GLY A 216 -13.73 -1.29 -4.47
CA GLY A 216 -14.81 -0.75 -5.32
C GLY A 216 -15.57 0.44 -4.72
N MET A 217 -15.09 1.06 -3.64
CA MET A 217 -15.80 2.10 -2.89
C MET A 217 -14.99 3.37 -2.73
N GLU A 218 -15.66 4.51 -2.73
CA GLU A 218 -15.12 5.78 -2.28
C GLU A 218 -15.00 5.81 -0.74
N LYS A 219 -14.01 6.48 -0.20
CA LYS A 219 -13.82 6.63 1.26
C LYS A 219 -15.03 7.23 1.96
N SER A 220 -15.71 8.17 1.31
CA SER A 220 -16.96 8.78 1.78
C SER A 220 -18.06 7.74 2.00
N GLU A 221 -18.17 6.78 1.10
CA GLU A 221 -19.12 5.66 1.20
C GLU A 221 -18.77 4.73 2.38
N VAL A 222 -17.48 4.39 2.54
CA VAL A 222 -17.02 3.58 3.67
C VAL A 222 -17.36 4.23 5.00
N ARG A 223 -17.19 5.56 5.11
CA ARG A 223 -17.57 6.29 6.33
C ARG A 223 -19.07 6.31 6.54
N ARG A 224 -19.86 6.49 5.48
CA ARG A 224 -21.32 6.45 5.55
C ARG A 224 -21.81 5.09 6.08
N ILE A 225 -21.27 3.99 5.55
CA ILE A 225 -21.59 2.62 6.02
C ILE A 225 -21.25 2.46 7.51
N ALA A 226 -20.07 2.94 7.93
CA ALA A 226 -19.67 2.86 9.32
C ALA A 226 -20.59 3.65 10.27
N GLU A 227 -21.06 4.83 9.84
CA GLU A 227 -21.99 5.68 10.60
C GLU A 227 -23.39 5.07 10.66
N GLU A 228 -23.92 4.57 9.56
CA GLU A 228 -25.23 3.91 9.48
C GLU A 228 -25.30 2.64 10.32
N ALA A 229 -24.20 1.86 10.34
CA ALA A 229 -24.07 0.69 11.20
C ALA A 229 -23.73 1.04 12.66
N GLY A 230 -23.52 2.32 13.00
CA GLY A 230 -23.17 2.78 14.33
C GLY A 230 -21.85 2.22 14.86
N LEU A 231 -20.89 1.92 13.98
CA LEU A 231 -19.60 1.36 14.39
C LEU A 231 -18.83 2.31 15.31
N ALA A 232 -18.21 1.77 16.36
CA ALA A 232 -17.42 2.55 17.32
C ALA A 232 -16.31 3.37 16.66
N THR A 233 -15.81 2.91 15.51
CA THR A 233 -14.69 3.51 14.75
C THR A 233 -15.16 4.51 13.67
N ALA A 234 -16.47 4.74 13.47
CA ALA A 234 -17.00 5.55 12.39
C ALA A 234 -16.40 6.96 12.29
N LYS A 235 -16.16 7.60 13.45
CA LYS A 235 -15.59 8.95 13.57
C LYS A 235 -14.07 8.97 13.80
N LYS A 236 -13.42 7.80 13.84
CA LYS A 236 -11.98 7.72 14.03
C LYS A 236 -11.24 8.30 12.82
N LYS A 237 -10.22 9.13 13.07
CA LYS A 237 -9.39 9.69 12.00
C LYS A 237 -8.60 8.57 11.31
N ASP A 238 -8.31 8.76 10.02
CA ASP A 238 -7.40 7.87 9.31
C ASP A 238 -6.00 7.98 9.92
N SER A 239 -5.31 6.87 10.09
CA SER A 239 -3.90 6.86 10.49
C SER A 239 -3.05 7.47 9.38
N THR A 240 -2.18 8.42 9.72
CA THR A 240 -1.29 9.13 8.77
C THR A 240 0.19 8.84 9.03
N GLY A 241 0.52 8.11 10.09
CA GLY A 241 1.88 7.69 10.44
C GLY A 241 2.35 6.45 9.71
N VAL A 242 3.62 6.08 9.96
CA VAL A 242 4.20 4.81 9.51
C VAL A 242 3.40 3.66 10.10
N CYS A 243 3.14 2.63 9.28
CA CYS A 243 2.31 1.49 9.65
C CYS A 243 2.78 0.86 10.96
N PHE A 244 1.87 0.74 11.94
CA PHE A 244 2.08 0.21 13.30
C PHE A 244 2.98 1.04 14.24
N ILE A 245 3.74 2.01 13.74
CA ILE A 245 4.54 2.93 14.57
C ILE A 245 3.70 4.13 15.01
N GLY A 246 2.69 4.50 14.20
CA GLY A 246 1.76 5.58 14.51
C GLY A 246 2.31 6.99 14.21
N GLU A 247 1.55 7.99 14.66
CA GLU A 247 1.92 9.40 14.53
C GLU A 247 2.86 9.81 15.65
N ARG A 248 4.07 10.23 15.29
CA ARG A 248 5.07 10.76 16.22
C ARG A 248 6.05 11.68 15.49
N ASP A 249 6.83 12.42 16.27
CA ASP A 249 7.98 13.14 15.73
C ASP A 249 8.99 12.12 15.17
N PHE A 250 8.91 11.93 13.85
CA PHE A 250 9.66 10.90 13.16
C PHE A 250 11.19 11.07 13.32
N LYS A 251 11.67 12.31 13.34
CA LYS A 251 13.10 12.61 13.55
C LYS A 251 13.54 12.16 14.94
N LYS A 252 12.79 12.52 15.98
CA LYS A 252 13.10 12.10 17.36
C LYS A 252 13.06 10.60 17.53
N PHE A 253 12.06 9.95 16.92
CA PHE A 253 11.96 8.51 16.93
C PHE A 253 13.19 7.86 16.28
N LEU A 254 13.58 8.31 15.10
CA LEU A 254 14.73 7.76 14.38
C LEU A 254 16.05 7.98 15.15
N MET A 255 16.20 9.12 15.82
CA MET A 255 17.36 9.45 16.66
C MET A 255 17.60 8.43 17.79
N THR A 256 16.55 7.73 18.25
CA THR A 256 16.67 6.70 19.29
C THR A 256 17.45 5.46 18.81
N TYR A 257 17.35 5.19 17.50
CA TYR A 257 17.95 4.00 16.88
C TYR A 257 19.20 4.31 16.04
N LEU A 258 19.24 5.50 15.47
CA LEU A 258 20.30 5.95 14.58
C LEU A 258 20.87 7.28 15.09
N PRO A 259 21.87 7.25 15.96
CA PRO A 259 22.55 8.46 16.40
C PRO A 259 23.23 9.11 15.21
N ALA A 260 22.88 10.35 14.95
CA ALA A 260 23.31 11.09 13.78
C ALA A 260 24.54 11.95 14.05
N GLN A 261 25.34 12.13 13.01
CA GLN A 261 26.43 13.09 12.98
C GLN A 261 25.97 14.37 12.30
N LYS A 262 26.16 15.51 12.95
CA LYS A 262 25.98 16.81 12.34
C LYS A 262 26.94 17.03 11.18
N GLY A 263 26.49 17.70 10.15
CA GLY A 263 27.30 18.05 8.99
C GLY A 263 26.82 19.35 8.34
N LYS A 264 27.44 19.72 7.23
CA LYS A 264 27.16 20.98 6.55
C LYS A 264 26.05 20.84 5.52
N MET A 265 25.22 21.89 5.40
CA MET A 265 24.36 22.11 4.26
C MET A 265 25.08 23.01 3.27
N VAL A 266 25.27 22.55 2.03
CA VAL A 266 26.12 23.21 1.04
C VAL A 266 25.37 23.37 -0.28
N THR A 267 25.58 24.45 -1.01
CA THR A 267 25.10 24.57 -2.39
C THR A 267 26.02 23.80 -3.35
N PRO A 268 25.61 23.50 -4.61
CA PRO A 268 26.50 22.92 -5.61
C PRO A 268 27.80 23.67 -5.83
N GLU A 269 27.79 24.99 -5.63
CA GLU A 269 28.96 25.88 -5.77
C GLU A 269 29.89 25.85 -4.53
N GLY A 270 29.49 25.08 -3.47
CA GLY A 270 30.27 24.94 -2.25
C GLY A 270 29.98 26.00 -1.16
N GLU A 271 28.94 26.82 -1.32
CA GLU A 271 28.55 27.79 -0.29
C GLU A 271 27.84 27.10 0.87
N VAL A 272 28.32 27.33 2.09
CA VAL A 272 27.70 26.78 3.31
C VAL A 272 26.47 27.60 3.67
N LYS A 273 25.30 26.93 3.77
CA LYS A 273 24.02 27.55 4.12
C LYS A 273 23.55 27.24 5.54
N GLY A 274 24.17 26.25 6.21
CA GLY A 274 23.82 25.85 7.56
C GLY A 274 24.43 24.52 7.96
N GLU A 275 23.91 23.98 9.04
CA GLU A 275 24.25 22.62 9.53
C GLU A 275 23.01 21.75 9.57
N HIS A 276 23.16 20.47 9.23
CA HIS A 276 22.13 19.44 9.39
C HIS A 276 22.41 18.57 10.61
N ASP A 277 21.34 17.97 11.17
CA ASP A 277 21.43 17.11 12.35
C ASP A 277 21.75 15.63 12.02
N GLY A 278 21.98 15.32 10.75
CA GLY A 278 22.28 13.98 10.22
C GLY A 278 21.59 13.74 8.88
N LEU A 279 22.34 13.25 7.87
CA LEU A 279 21.87 13.07 6.49
C LEU A 279 20.61 12.21 6.40
N MET A 280 20.49 11.19 7.27
CA MET A 280 19.39 10.26 7.28
C MET A 280 18.01 10.90 7.58
N TYR A 281 17.98 12.07 8.22
CA TYR A 281 16.72 12.74 8.55
C TYR A 281 16.15 13.59 7.41
N TYR A 282 16.83 13.63 6.29
CA TYR A 282 16.44 14.46 5.14
C TYR A 282 16.12 13.58 3.94
N THR A 283 15.10 13.98 3.19
CA THR A 283 14.66 13.31 1.98
C THR A 283 14.83 14.23 0.78
N ILE A 284 15.20 13.70 -0.38
CA ILE A 284 15.32 14.46 -1.62
C ILE A 284 13.99 15.17 -1.94
N GLY A 285 14.08 16.47 -2.25
CA GLY A 285 12.93 17.34 -2.48
C GLY A 285 12.28 17.90 -1.21
N GLN A 286 12.80 17.57 -0.02
CA GLN A 286 12.30 18.14 1.25
C GLN A 286 12.55 19.64 1.30
N ARG A 287 11.52 20.39 1.71
CA ARG A 287 11.57 21.86 1.91
C ARG A 287 11.59 22.23 3.39
N GLN A 288 10.78 21.55 4.21
CA GLN A 288 10.59 21.91 5.61
C GLN A 288 11.73 21.39 6.49
N GLY A 289 12.02 22.09 7.58
CA GLY A 289 12.98 21.65 8.58
C GLY A 289 14.46 21.88 8.22
N LEU A 290 14.77 22.67 7.17
CA LEU A 290 16.15 22.99 6.80
C LEU A 290 16.75 24.08 7.68
N GLY A 291 15.92 24.97 8.28
CA GLY A 291 16.42 26.07 9.10
C GLY A 291 17.26 27.14 8.33
N ILE A 292 17.26 27.08 7.00
CA ILE A 292 17.96 28.02 6.16
C ILE A 292 17.11 29.28 6.07
N GLY A 293 17.65 30.42 6.55
CA GLY A 293 16.97 31.71 6.48
C GLY A 293 16.81 32.22 5.03
N GLY A 294 15.76 33.00 4.80
CA GLY A 294 15.49 33.65 3.51
C GLY A 294 16.47 34.75 3.18
N GLY A 295 17.68 34.42 2.78
CA GLY A 295 18.73 35.35 2.40
C GLY A 295 19.58 34.76 1.28
N GLY A 296 19.14 34.86 0.07
CA GLY A 296 19.84 34.47 -1.15
C GLY A 296 19.54 35.45 -2.28
N ALA A 297 20.10 35.23 -3.45
CA ALA A 297 19.87 36.03 -4.66
C ALA A 297 18.38 35.98 -5.13
N SER A 298 17.57 35.04 -4.63
CA SER A 298 16.14 34.93 -4.89
C SER A 298 15.34 34.72 -3.61
N SER A 299 14.02 34.99 -3.64
CA SER A 299 13.08 34.72 -2.56
C SER A 299 12.52 33.29 -2.60
N GLU A 300 13.02 32.45 -3.49
CA GLU A 300 12.54 31.08 -3.65
C GLU A 300 12.92 30.16 -2.47
N PRO A 301 12.13 29.13 -2.17
CA PRO A 301 12.41 28.22 -1.08
C PRO A 301 13.61 27.31 -1.38
N TRP A 302 14.28 26.89 -0.31
CA TRP A 302 15.35 25.90 -0.34
C TRP A 302 14.80 24.47 -0.30
N PHE A 303 15.48 23.56 -1.03
CA PHE A 303 15.17 22.15 -1.09
C PHE A 303 16.42 21.30 -0.88
N VAL A 304 16.24 20.11 -0.33
CA VAL A 304 17.28 19.07 -0.36
C VAL A 304 17.38 18.56 -1.80
N ILE A 305 18.59 18.67 -2.38
CA ILE A 305 18.85 18.28 -3.78
C ILE A 305 19.85 17.15 -3.91
N GLY A 306 20.53 16.77 -2.81
CA GLY A 306 21.50 15.68 -2.81
C GLY A 306 22.05 15.39 -1.43
N LYS A 307 22.76 14.29 -1.31
CA LYS A 307 23.48 13.84 -0.12
C LYS A 307 24.82 13.26 -0.54
N ASP A 308 25.85 13.51 0.26
CA ASP A 308 27.15 12.84 0.16
C ASP A 308 27.50 12.22 1.52
N LEU A 309 27.38 10.91 1.60
CA LEU A 309 27.66 10.17 2.84
C LEU A 309 29.13 10.21 3.21
N ALA A 310 30.03 10.20 2.22
CA ALA A 310 31.46 10.15 2.46
C ALA A 310 31.96 11.44 3.12
N SER A 311 31.46 12.60 2.69
CA SER A 311 31.80 13.90 3.26
C SER A 311 30.82 14.37 4.34
N ASN A 312 29.75 13.60 4.63
CA ASN A 312 28.66 13.99 5.51
C ASN A 312 28.05 15.37 5.14
N THR A 313 27.79 15.55 3.84
CA THR A 313 27.30 16.82 3.28
C THR A 313 25.88 16.67 2.75
N LEU A 314 25.00 17.58 3.16
CA LEU A 314 23.66 17.74 2.61
C LEU A 314 23.67 18.85 1.55
N TYR A 315 23.40 18.50 0.29
CA TYR A 315 23.28 19.49 -0.76
C TYR A 315 21.90 20.12 -0.75
N VAL A 316 21.88 21.45 -0.80
CA VAL A 316 20.67 22.27 -0.82
C VAL A 316 20.68 23.21 -2.02
N GLY A 317 19.54 23.31 -2.69
CA GLY A 317 19.35 24.20 -3.84
C GLY A 317 18.12 25.07 -3.68
N GLN A 318 18.18 26.28 -4.24
CA GLN A 318 17.09 27.23 -4.21
C GLN A 318 16.23 27.13 -5.46
N GLY A 319 14.91 27.20 -5.30
CA GLY A 319 13.95 27.11 -6.40
C GLY A 319 13.35 25.72 -6.61
N PHE A 320 12.06 25.71 -6.96
CA PHE A 320 11.32 24.48 -7.22
C PHE A 320 11.87 23.72 -8.43
N HIS A 321 12.41 24.42 -9.41
CA HIS A 321 12.90 23.88 -10.69
C HIS A 321 14.41 23.68 -10.73
N HIS A 322 15.05 23.53 -9.56
CA HIS A 322 16.49 23.26 -9.50
C HIS A 322 16.81 21.97 -10.28
N GLU A 323 17.82 22.02 -11.18
CA GLU A 323 18.14 20.93 -12.12
C GLU A 323 18.44 19.59 -11.42
N TRP A 324 19.11 19.62 -10.27
CA TRP A 324 19.44 18.40 -9.50
C TRP A 324 18.22 17.70 -8.89
N LEU A 325 17.03 18.30 -8.95
CA LEU A 325 15.79 17.67 -8.51
C LEU A 325 15.14 16.82 -9.60
N TYR A 326 15.59 16.92 -10.85
CA TYR A 326 14.95 16.24 -11.97
C TYR A 326 15.79 15.09 -12.49
N ALA A 327 15.19 13.91 -12.56
CA ALA A 327 15.77 12.72 -13.16
C ALA A 327 15.14 12.44 -14.52
N THR A 328 15.93 11.88 -15.44
CA THR A 328 15.48 11.38 -16.76
C THR A 328 15.30 9.87 -16.77
N HIS A 329 15.99 9.17 -15.89
CA HIS A 329 15.86 7.73 -15.68
C HIS A 329 16.33 7.30 -14.30
N LEU A 330 16.06 6.06 -13.95
CA LEU A 330 16.53 5.43 -12.71
C LEU A 330 16.94 3.98 -12.97
N ASP A 331 17.77 3.44 -12.09
CA ASP A 331 17.96 2.01 -11.93
C ASP A 331 17.19 1.53 -10.67
N ALA A 332 16.53 0.38 -10.80
CA ALA A 332 15.74 -0.24 -9.73
C ALA A 332 16.17 -1.68 -9.50
N THR A 333 16.08 -2.11 -8.24
CA THR A 333 16.35 -3.47 -7.77
C THR A 333 15.08 -4.12 -7.24
N ASP A 334 15.16 -5.40 -6.89
CA ASP A 334 14.03 -6.16 -6.32
C ASP A 334 12.77 -6.08 -7.19
N ILE A 335 12.96 -6.10 -8.52
CA ILE A 335 11.83 -6.09 -9.45
C ILE A 335 10.99 -7.34 -9.22
N HIS A 336 9.72 -7.11 -8.99
CA HIS A 336 8.71 -8.15 -8.80
C HIS A 336 7.44 -7.80 -9.58
N PHE A 337 6.86 -8.78 -10.25
CA PHE A 337 5.59 -8.63 -10.96
C PHE A 337 4.46 -9.34 -10.20
N THR A 338 3.37 -8.61 -9.99
CA THR A 338 2.14 -9.16 -9.42
C THR A 338 1.34 -9.95 -10.46
N THR A 339 1.58 -9.67 -11.75
CA THR A 339 0.95 -10.36 -12.87
C THR A 339 1.70 -11.64 -13.23
N MET A 340 0.96 -12.64 -13.77
CA MET A 340 1.55 -13.85 -14.36
C MET A 340 1.96 -13.68 -15.82
N LYS A 341 1.69 -12.53 -16.42
CA LYS A 341 2.15 -12.23 -17.77
C LYS A 341 3.67 -12.28 -17.81
N GLU A 342 4.22 -13.02 -18.76
CA GLU A 342 5.66 -12.94 -19.04
C GLU A 342 5.96 -11.53 -19.56
N MET A 343 6.71 -10.76 -18.77
CA MET A 343 7.03 -9.40 -19.12
C MET A 343 8.15 -9.37 -20.17
N PRO A 344 7.97 -8.64 -21.29
CA PRO A 344 9.05 -8.44 -22.25
C PRO A 344 10.27 -7.80 -21.60
N ARG A 345 11.45 -8.02 -22.16
CA ARG A 345 12.68 -7.35 -21.73
C ARG A 345 12.59 -5.83 -21.78
N GLU A 346 11.83 -5.33 -22.71
CA GLU A 346 11.54 -3.92 -22.91
C GLU A 346 10.03 -3.74 -23.09
N PHE A 347 9.43 -2.87 -22.28
CA PHE A 347 8.01 -2.55 -22.40
C PHE A 347 7.70 -1.13 -21.94
N LYS A 348 6.61 -0.57 -22.47
CA LYS A 348 6.06 0.73 -22.08
C LYS A 348 4.88 0.55 -21.12
N CYS A 349 4.86 1.38 -20.11
CA CYS A 349 3.77 1.43 -19.14
C CYS A 349 3.71 2.81 -18.48
N THR A 350 2.89 2.97 -17.45
CA THR A 350 3.00 4.12 -16.56
C THR A 350 3.62 3.70 -15.22
N ALA A 351 4.27 4.65 -14.53
CA ALA A 351 4.87 4.39 -13.23
C ALA A 351 4.53 5.48 -12.22
N LYS A 352 4.53 5.09 -10.94
CA LYS A 352 4.54 6.01 -9.78
C LYS A 352 5.82 5.77 -8.98
N PHE A 353 6.42 6.88 -8.52
CA PHE A 353 7.64 6.86 -7.71
C PHE A 353 7.36 7.29 -6.27
N ARG A 354 6.14 7.73 -5.98
CA ARG A 354 5.60 8.06 -4.66
C ARG A 354 4.09 7.79 -4.62
N TYR A 355 3.57 7.47 -3.47
CA TYR A 355 2.18 7.07 -3.27
C TYR A 355 1.14 7.98 -3.94
N ARG A 356 1.21 9.30 -3.74
CA ARG A 356 0.21 10.26 -4.27
C ARG A 356 0.64 10.98 -5.55
N GLN A 357 1.68 10.48 -6.22
CA GLN A 357 2.14 11.06 -7.46
C GLN A 357 1.20 10.69 -8.61
N THR A 358 1.09 11.58 -9.59
CA THR A 358 0.46 11.26 -10.88
C THR A 358 1.31 10.25 -11.64
N ASP A 359 0.66 9.47 -12.49
CA ASP A 359 1.33 8.51 -13.36
C ASP A 359 2.27 9.23 -14.34
N THR A 360 3.42 8.64 -14.56
CA THR A 360 4.41 9.07 -15.54
C THR A 360 4.59 7.97 -16.57
N GLY A 361 4.58 8.31 -17.87
CA GLY A 361 4.92 7.39 -18.95
C GLY A 361 6.38 6.97 -18.87
N VAL A 362 6.65 5.66 -18.98
CA VAL A 362 7.99 5.11 -18.88
C VAL A 362 8.25 3.98 -19.84
N THR A 363 9.52 3.79 -20.21
CA THR A 363 10.03 2.57 -20.85
C THR A 363 10.88 1.82 -19.82
N VAL A 364 10.53 0.56 -19.58
CA VAL A 364 11.23 -0.33 -18.63
C VAL A 364 12.11 -1.30 -19.41
N HIS A 365 13.39 -1.37 -19.04
CA HIS A 365 14.37 -2.30 -19.59
C HIS A 365 14.82 -3.26 -18.49
N LEU A 366 14.36 -4.50 -18.55
CA LEU A 366 14.73 -5.54 -17.58
C LEU A 366 16.11 -6.12 -17.88
N ASN A 367 16.88 -6.39 -16.83
CA ASN A 367 18.12 -7.16 -16.96
C ASN A 367 17.84 -8.64 -17.31
N GLU A 368 18.91 -9.44 -17.46
CA GLU A 368 18.78 -10.83 -17.92
C GLU A 368 17.99 -11.75 -17.00
N ASP A 369 18.08 -11.57 -15.71
CA ASP A 369 17.34 -12.38 -14.72
C ASP A 369 16.00 -11.78 -14.28
N GLY A 370 15.68 -10.58 -14.78
CA GLY A 370 14.44 -9.87 -14.44
C GLY A 370 14.41 -9.27 -13.03
N THR A 371 15.52 -9.28 -12.30
CA THR A 371 15.58 -8.81 -10.90
C THR A 371 15.91 -7.32 -10.76
N THR A 372 16.48 -6.72 -11.79
CA THR A 372 16.76 -5.29 -11.88
C THR A 372 16.22 -4.69 -13.17
N ALA A 373 16.02 -3.39 -13.18
CA ALA A 373 15.56 -2.66 -14.36
C ALA A 373 16.16 -1.27 -14.44
N ARG A 374 16.38 -0.81 -15.68
CA ARG A 374 16.47 0.61 -15.99
C ARG A 374 15.09 1.11 -16.41
N VAL A 375 14.68 2.24 -15.86
CA VAL A 375 13.39 2.87 -16.14
C VAL A 375 13.64 4.26 -16.69
N GLU A 376 13.38 4.45 -17.97
CA GLU A 376 13.49 5.73 -18.67
C GLU A 376 12.15 6.46 -18.64
N PHE A 377 12.16 7.76 -18.40
CA PHE A 377 10.94 8.57 -18.27
C PHE A 377 10.66 9.32 -19.56
N ASP A 378 9.39 9.37 -19.97
CA ASP A 378 8.98 10.17 -21.13
C ASP A 378 9.26 11.67 -20.93
N GLU A 379 9.19 12.14 -19.65
CA GLU A 379 9.48 13.51 -19.24
C GLU A 379 10.27 13.50 -17.94
N PRO A 380 11.19 14.46 -17.70
CA PRO A 380 11.96 14.51 -16.45
C PRO A 380 11.09 14.56 -15.19
N VAL A 381 11.35 13.69 -14.24
CA VAL A 381 10.57 13.55 -13.00
C VAL A 381 11.30 14.12 -11.81
N ARG A 382 10.55 14.90 -11.01
CA ARG A 382 11.09 15.60 -9.86
C ARG A 382 11.25 14.70 -8.63
N ALA A 383 12.39 14.83 -7.98
CA ALA A 383 12.69 14.27 -6.65
C ALA A 383 12.51 12.75 -6.57
N ILE A 384 13.02 12.03 -7.57
CA ILE A 384 13.20 10.59 -7.49
C ILE A 384 14.09 10.28 -6.28
N THR A 385 13.67 9.35 -5.45
CA THR A 385 14.28 9.14 -4.13
C THR A 385 14.68 7.66 -3.96
N PRO A 386 15.98 7.35 -3.85
CA PRO A 386 16.46 6.01 -3.55
C PRO A 386 15.84 5.44 -2.26
N GLY A 387 15.48 4.16 -2.29
CA GLY A 387 14.79 3.46 -1.21
C GLY A 387 13.25 3.53 -1.31
N GLN A 388 12.67 4.43 -2.12
CA GLN A 388 11.24 4.40 -2.44
C GLN A 388 10.93 3.33 -3.49
N ALA A 389 9.66 2.95 -3.61
CA ALA A 389 9.23 2.04 -4.66
C ALA A 389 9.03 2.77 -5.99
N VAL A 390 9.40 2.11 -7.09
CA VAL A 390 8.84 2.36 -8.43
C VAL A 390 7.78 1.30 -8.69
N VAL A 391 6.56 1.73 -9.03
CA VAL A 391 5.41 0.83 -9.23
C VAL A 391 4.85 1.01 -10.63
N PHE A 392 4.72 -0.08 -11.37
CA PHE A 392 4.32 -0.12 -12.77
C PHE A 392 2.82 -0.40 -12.92
N TYR A 393 2.21 0.24 -13.90
CA TYR A 393 0.78 0.11 -14.18
C TYR A 393 0.49 0.02 -15.67
N ASP A 394 -0.48 -0.81 -16.03
CA ASP A 394 -1.13 -0.82 -17.33
C ASP A 394 -2.60 -0.46 -17.14
N GLY A 395 -2.93 0.81 -17.36
CA GLY A 395 -4.25 1.36 -17.04
C GLY A 395 -4.64 1.16 -15.56
N MET A 396 -5.62 0.31 -15.32
CA MET A 396 -6.09 -0.03 -13.97
C MET A 396 -5.26 -1.12 -13.29
N GLU A 397 -4.57 -1.96 -14.05
CA GLU A 397 -3.78 -3.08 -13.52
C GLU A 397 -2.46 -2.59 -12.92
N CYS A 398 -2.18 -2.97 -11.68
CA CYS A 398 -0.87 -2.85 -11.08
C CYS A 398 -0.03 -4.06 -11.50
N LEU A 399 0.99 -3.82 -12.30
CA LEU A 399 1.86 -4.88 -12.83
C LEU A 399 2.88 -5.39 -11.81
N GLY A 400 3.22 -4.56 -10.82
CA GLY A 400 4.27 -4.82 -9.84
C GLY A 400 5.18 -3.62 -9.66
N GLY A 401 6.41 -3.85 -9.22
CA GLY A 401 7.37 -2.77 -8.99
C GLY A 401 8.71 -3.23 -8.45
N GLY A 402 9.51 -2.28 -8.01
CA GLY A 402 10.82 -2.53 -7.41
C GLY A 402 11.24 -1.41 -6.47
N THR A 403 12.45 -1.49 -5.97
CA THR A 403 13.07 -0.47 -5.12
C THR A 403 13.96 0.44 -5.97
N ILE A 404 13.78 1.74 -5.89
CA ILE A 404 14.64 2.73 -6.57
C ILE A 404 16.02 2.68 -5.95
N ASP A 405 17.03 2.40 -6.75
CA ASP A 405 18.42 2.31 -6.31
C ASP A 405 19.19 3.62 -6.61
N VAL A 406 19.24 3.99 -7.88
CA VAL A 406 19.96 5.18 -8.34
C VAL A 406 19.10 5.99 -9.30
N ALA A 407 19.21 7.30 -9.25
CA ALA A 407 18.56 8.23 -10.19
C ALA A 407 19.59 8.99 -11.02
N TYR A 408 19.24 9.33 -12.25
CA TYR A 408 20.13 9.97 -13.20
C TYR A 408 19.44 11.16 -13.87
N ASN A 409 20.25 12.17 -14.18
CA ASN A 409 19.89 13.24 -15.11
C ASN A 409 20.83 13.14 -16.33
N ASP A 410 20.31 12.67 -17.45
CA ASP A 410 21.08 12.26 -18.63
C ASP A 410 22.21 11.27 -18.26
N ALA A 411 23.47 11.60 -18.58
CA ALA A 411 24.63 10.77 -18.26
C ALA A 411 25.17 10.95 -16.82
N LYS A 412 24.59 11.85 -16.02
CA LYS A 412 25.07 12.13 -14.66
C LYS A 412 24.25 11.38 -13.64
N VAL A 413 24.93 10.64 -12.75
CA VAL A 413 24.33 10.17 -11.49
C VAL A 413 23.97 11.40 -10.66
N LEU A 414 22.71 11.49 -10.22
CA LEU A 414 22.34 12.51 -9.28
C LEU A 414 22.96 12.20 -7.92
N GLN A 415 23.45 13.22 -7.23
CA GLN A 415 24.14 13.11 -5.95
C GLN A 415 23.13 12.81 -4.82
N TYR A 416 22.50 11.66 -4.89
CA TYR A 416 21.50 11.26 -3.89
C TYR A 416 22.07 10.43 -2.76
N VAL A 417 23.27 9.86 -2.97
CA VAL A 417 23.98 9.08 -1.96
C VAL A 417 25.49 9.36 -2.03
#